data_1fe3bcbf60bc67131c375f3e6672dc88
#
_entry.id   1fe3bcbf60bc67131c375f3e6672dc88
#
_cell.length_a   1.000
_cell.length_b   1.000
_cell.length_c   1.000
_cell.angle_alpha   90.00
_cell.angle_beta   90.00
_cell.angle_gamma   90.00
#
_symmetry.space_group_name_H-M   'P 1'
#
loop_
_entity.id
_entity.type
_entity.pdbx_description
1 polymer ?
#
loop_
_entity_poly.entity_id
_entity_poly.type
_entity_poly.pdbx_seq_one_letter_code
_entity_poly.pdbx_strand_id
1 'polypeptide(L)'
;FYIVKVAKIPLTMIVPFSGGYELNLGWLAIPVLFFAVIGTVNGTNFTDGLDGLASSVTVLVATFFTVVAIGTKSGIEPITCAVVGALMGFLLFNVYPASVFMGDTGSLALGGFVAGTAYMMQMPLYIIIVGFIYLVEVISVILQVTYFKKTGGKRLFKMAPIHHHFELCGWSETRVVAVFSIVTAILCLVAYMGL
;
A
#
# COMPACT_ATOMS: atom_id res chain seq x y z
N PHE A 1 -6.58 -7.19 -21.61
CA PHE A 1 -6.59 -6.93 -23.06
C PHE A 1 -5.95 -5.57 -23.38
N TYR A 2 -6.43 -4.45 -22.80
CA TYR A 2 -5.94 -3.10 -23.08
C TYR A 2 -4.43 -2.94 -22.80
N ILE A 3 -3.96 -3.37 -21.64
CA ILE A 3 -2.56 -3.29 -21.22
C ILE A 3 -1.64 -3.99 -22.24
N VAL A 4 -2.00 -5.20 -22.67
CA VAL A 4 -1.15 -6.03 -23.54
C VAL A 4 -1.27 -5.62 -25.01
N LYS A 5 -2.49 -5.36 -25.50
CA LYS A 5 -2.76 -5.18 -26.94
C LYS A 5 -2.75 -3.72 -27.38
N VAL A 6 -3.18 -2.80 -26.54
CA VAL A 6 -3.31 -1.38 -26.88
C VAL A 6 -2.16 -0.56 -26.31
N ALA A 7 -1.96 -0.62 -25.00
CA ALA A 7 -0.90 0.14 -24.33
C ALA A 7 0.50 -0.47 -24.53
N LYS A 8 0.57 -1.75 -24.96
CA LYS A 8 1.83 -2.50 -25.17
C LYS A 8 2.78 -2.44 -23.98
N ILE A 9 2.21 -2.37 -22.75
CA ILE A 9 3.01 -2.40 -21.53
C ILE A 9 3.67 -3.78 -21.44
N PRO A 10 5.01 -3.85 -21.28
CA PRO A 10 5.70 -5.12 -21.17
C PRO A 10 5.18 -5.92 -19.97
N LEU A 11 5.08 -7.24 -20.12
CA LEU A 11 4.72 -8.15 -19.02
C LEU A 11 5.95 -8.52 -18.19
N THR A 12 6.84 -7.53 -18.00
CA THR A 12 8.04 -7.63 -17.18
C THR A 12 7.82 -6.91 -15.85
N MET A 13 8.58 -7.30 -14.85
CA MET A 13 8.63 -6.60 -13.57
C MET A 13 10.08 -6.50 -13.08
N ILE A 14 10.41 -5.36 -12.51
CA ILE A 14 11.72 -5.13 -11.91
C ILE A 14 11.78 -5.86 -10.57
N VAL A 15 12.81 -6.68 -10.40
CA VAL A 15 13.05 -7.40 -9.14
C VAL A 15 13.83 -6.50 -8.19
N PRO A 16 13.32 -6.22 -6.98
CA PRO A 16 14.06 -5.43 -5.99
C PRO A 16 15.44 -6.03 -5.68
N PHE A 17 16.43 -5.18 -5.45
CA PHE A 17 17.81 -5.56 -5.07
C PHE A 17 18.56 -6.40 -6.11
N SER A 18 18.13 -6.41 -7.35
CA SER A 18 18.75 -7.22 -8.42
C SER A 18 19.63 -6.39 -9.38
N GLY A 19 19.82 -5.10 -9.11
CA GLY A 19 20.53 -4.21 -10.03
C GLY A 19 19.77 -3.95 -11.34
N GLY A 20 18.44 -3.91 -11.27
CA GLY A 20 17.59 -3.61 -12.43
C GLY A 20 17.20 -4.83 -13.27
N TYR A 21 17.36 -6.06 -12.74
CA TYR A 21 16.92 -7.27 -13.45
C TYR A 21 15.41 -7.27 -13.67
N GLU A 22 15.02 -7.41 -14.92
CA GLU A 22 13.60 -7.51 -15.33
C GLU A 22 13.19 -8.97 -15.49
N LEU A 23 12.24 -9.40 -14.67
CA LEU A 23 11.63 -10.72 -14.76
C LEU A 23 10.46 -10.67 -15.73
N ASN A 24 10.54 -11.43 -16.83
CA ASN A 24 9.42 -11.57 -17.75
C ASN A 24 8.50 -12.69 -17.27
N LEU A 25 7.32 -12.35 -16.81
CA LEU A 25 6.30 -13.31 -16.36
C LEU A 25 5.39 -13.81 -17.49
N GLY A 26 5.44 -13.19 -18.67
CA GLY A 26 4.49 -13.51 -19.73
C GLY A 26 3.04 -13.47 -19.20
N TRP A 27 2.26 -14.51 -19.47
CA TRP A 27 0.86 -14.58 -19.05
C TRP A 27 0.64 -14.67 -17.54
N LEU A 28 1.65 -15.06 -16.75
CA LEU A 28 1.58 -15.07 -15.29
C LEU A 28 1.50 -13.67 -14.71
N ALA A 29 1.87 -12.64 -15.46
CA ALA A 29 1.69 -11.24 -15.04
C ALA A 29 0.21 -10.90 -14.76
N ILE A 30 -0.75 -11.56 -15.44
CA ILE A 30 -2.19 -11.30 -15.26
C ILE A 30 -2.68 -11.72 -13.87
N PRO A 31 -2.50 -12.98 -13.42
CA PRO A 31 -2.89 -13.33 -12.05
C PRO A 31 -2.09 -12.59 -10.99
N VAL A 32 -0.81 -12.29 -11.21
CA VAL A 32 -0.02 -11.47 -10.28
C VAL A 32 -0.61 -10.06 -10.15
N LEU A 33 -0.99 -9.42 -11.27
CA LEU A 33 -1.71 -8.14 -11.26
C LEU A 33 -3.00 -8.24 -10.45
N PHE A 34 -3.80 -9.26 -10.71
CA PHE A 34 -5.08 -9.46 -10.03
C PHE A 34 -4.90 -9.52 -8.50
N PHE A 35 -3.96 -10.34 -8.01
CA PHE A 35 -3.68 -10.44 -6.57
C PHE A 35 -3.05 -9.16 -6.01
N ALA A 36 -2.16 -8.50 -6.75
CA ALA A 36 -1.57 -7.23 -6.32
C ALA A 36 -2.66 -6.15 -6.18
N VAL A 37 -3.56 -6.01 -7.14
CA VAL A 37 -4.66 -5.04 -7.06
C VAL A 37 -5.59 -5.37 -5.90
N ILE A 38 -6.10 -6.61 -5.81
CA ILE A 38 -7.02 -6.99 -4.72
C ILE A 38 -6.35 -6.82 -3.36
N GLY A 39 -5.11 -7.28 -3.21
CA GLY A 39 -4.36 -7.18 -1.96
C GLY A 39 -4.12 -5.73 -1.55
N THR A 40 -3.69 -4.88 -2.49
CA THR A 40 -3.40 -3.48 -2.20
C THR A 40 -4.67 -2.67 -1.92
N VAL A 41 -5.72 -2.86 -2.72
CA VAL A 41 -7.00 -2.16 -2.56
C VAL A 41 -7.64 -2.48 -1.20
N ASN A 42 -7.74 -3.77 -0.85
CA ASN A 42 -8.27 -4.16 0.45
C ASN A 42 -7.32 -3.79 1.61
N GLY A 43 -6.00 -3.88 1.38
CA GLY A 43 -5.01 -3.50 2.38
C GLY A 43 -5.10 -2.03 2.75
N THR A 44 -5.23 -1.14 1.76
CA THR A 44 -5.41 0.29 1.99
C THR A 44 -6.74 0.57 2.71
N ASN A 45 -7.82 -0.13 2.33
CA ASN A 45 -9.11 0.00 2.98
C ASN A 45 -9.06 -0.47 4.45
N PHE A 46 -8.43 -1.61 4.75
CA PHE A 46 -8.23 -2.04 6.14
C PHE A 46 -7.32 -1.10 6.95
N THR A 47 -6.41 -0.40 6.30
CA THR A 47 -5.53 0.58 6.94
C THR A 47 -6.30 1.87 7.31
N ASP A 48 -7.47 2.14 6.71
CA ASP A 48 -8.31 3.31 7.00
C ASP A 48 -9.17 3.15 8.27
N GLY A 49 -8.62 2.52 9.30
CA GLY A 49 -9.32 2.27 10.57
C GLY A 49 -8.99 3.24 11.70
N LEU A 50 -7.98 4.10 11.52
CA LEU A 50 -7.58 5.13 12.49
C LEU A 50 -7.38 6.47 11.80
N ASP A 51 -7.62 7.57 12.55
CA ASP A 51 -7.48 8.94 12.05
C ASP A 51 -6.07 9.18 11.46
N GLY A 52 -6.02 9.44 10.17
CA GLY A 52 -4.79 9.74 9.44
C GLY A 52 -3.90 8.54 9.10
N LEU A 53 -4.25 7.31 9.48
CA LEU A 53 -3.38 6.14 9.26
C LEU A 53 -3.21 5.84 7.77
N ALA A 54 -4.31 5.62 7.04
CA ALA A 54 -4.26 5.33 5.60
C ALA A 54 -3.62 6.48 4.81
N SER A 55 -3.97 7.72 5.15
CA SER A 55 -3.44 8.91 4.50
C SER A 55 -1.93 9.06 4.72
N SER A 56 -1.44 8.88 5.96
CA SER A 56 -0.02 9.00 6.32
C SER A 56 0.84 7.92 5.67
N VAL A 57 0.36 6.67 5.66
CA VAL A 57 1.06 5.57 4.97
C VAL A 57 1.06 5.81 3.46
N THR A 58 -0.09 6.18 2.89
CA THR A 58 -0.20 6.33 1.43
C THR A 58 0.57 7.53 0.89
N VAL A 59 0.67 8.64 1.63
CA VAL A 59 1.49 9.79 1.19
C VAL A 59 2.96 9.41 1.07
N LEU A 60 3.48 8.58 1.98
CA LEU A 60 4.86 8.07 1.93
C LEU A 60 5.08 7.13 0.73
N VAL A 61 4.16 6.18 0.53
CA VAL A 61 4.19 5.27 -0.63
C VAL A 61 4.09 6.04 -1.94
N ALA A 62 3.17 7.00 -2.04
CA ALA A 62 3.02 7.86 -3.22
C ALA A 62 4.27 8.71 -3.47
N THR A 63 4.89 9.22 -2.41
CA THR A 63 6.16 9.97 -2.50
C THR A 63 7.29 9.09 -3.02
N PHE A 64 7.40 7.84 -2.56
CA PHE A 64 8.36 6.88 -3.11
C PHE A 64 8.20 6.73 -4.63
N PHE A 65 6.99 6.42 -5.09
CA PHE A 65 6.73 6.28 -6.52
C PHE A 65 6.96 7.57 -7.29
N THR A 66 6.66 8.72 -6.69
CA THR A 66 6.93 10.04 -7.30
C THR A 66 8.43 10.26 -7.52
N VAL A 67 9.24 9.99 -6.51
CA VAL A 67 10.71 10.15 -6.60
C VAL A 67 11.29 9.22 -7.66
N VAL A 68 10.84 7.97 -7.69
CA VAL A 68 11.28 7.00 -8.71
C VAL A 68 10.79 7.43 -10.10
N ALA A 69 9.55 7.88 -10.23
CA ALA A 69 9.00 8.37 -11.51
C ALA A 69 9.84 9.52 -12.07
N ILE A 70 10.19 10.50 -11.25
CA ILE A 70 11.07 11.64 -11.64
C ILE A 70 12.44 11.12 -12.09
N GLY A 71 13.03 10.19 -11.33
CA GLY A 71 14.34 9.61 -11.65
C GLY A 71 14.36 8.85 -12.98
N THR A 72 13.30 8.10 -13.25
CA THR A 72 13.16 7.28 -14.47
C THR A 72 12.50 8.01 -15.64
N LYS A 73 12.00 9.23 -15.42
CA LYS A 73 11.23 10.01 -16.42
C LYS A 73 10.06 9.20 -17.00
N SER A 74 9.30 8.55 -16.14
CA SER A 74 8.25 7.60 -16.52
C SER A 74 7.01 8.26 -17.16
N GLY A 75 6.84 9.58 -17.02
CA GLY A 75 5.72 10.35 -17.53
C GLY A 75 4.47 10.33 -16.63
N ILE A 76 4.51 9.62 -15.51
CA ILE A 76 3.38 9.59 -14.54
C ILE A 76 3.59 10.54 -13.34
N GLU A 77 4.69 11.29 -13.33
CA GLU A 77 5.05 12.23 -12.26
C GLU A 77 3.93 13.21 -11.92
N PRO A 78 3.20 13.81 -12.91
CA PRO A 78 2.14 14.75 -12.58
C PRO A 78 1.01 14.11 -11.76
N ILE A 79 0.68 12.83 -12.06
CA ILE A 79 -0.37 12.10 -11.35
C ILE A 79 0.09 11.78 -9.92
N THR A 80 1.30 11.25 -9.77
CA THR A 80 1.82 10.88 -8.45
C THR A 80 2.03 12.10 -7.56
N CYS A 81 2.56 13.22 -8.10
CA CYS A 81 2.68 14.50 -7.39
C CYS A 81 1.32 15.05 -6.97
N ALA A 82 0.31 14.97 -7.85
CA ALA A 82 -1.04 15.46 -7.53
C ALA A 82 -1.66 14.66 -6.37
N VAL A 83 -1.48 13.33 -6.33
CA VAL A 83 -1.97 12.50 -5.23
C VAL A 83 -1.24 12.80 -3.92
N VAL A 84 0.10 12.98 -3.96
CA VAL A 84 0.86 13.41 -2.77
C VAL A 84 0.32 14.74 -2.23
N GLY A 85 0.16 15.75 -3.10
CA GLY A 85 -0.36 17.06 -2.70
C GLY A 85 -1.79 16.98 -2.14
N ALA A 86 -2.67 16.20 -2.78
CA ALA A 86 -4.03 15.99 -2.30
C ALA A 86 -4.08 15.31 -0.93
N LEU A 87 -3.27 14.28 -0.71
CA LEU A 87 -3.18 13.59 0.57
C LEU A 87 -2.61 14.48 1.67
N MET A 88 -1.59 15.29 1.37
CA MET A 88 -1.05 16.26 2.32
C MET A 88 -2.11 17.30 2.73
N GLY A 89 -2.88 17.80 1.77
CA GLY A 89 -4.01 18.70 2.06
C GLY A 89 -5.13 18.01 2.85
N PHE A 90 -5.45 16.77 2.54
CA PHE A 90 -6.44 15.99 3.28
C PHE A 90 -6.00 15.71 4.72
N LEU A 91 -4.73 15.41 4.95
CA LEU A 91 -4.17 15.16 6.28
C LEU A 91 -4.36 16.32 7.24
N LEU A 92 -4.41 17.58 6.78
CA LEU A 92 -4.69 18.74 7.65
C LEU A 92 -6.02 18.59 8.41
N PHE A 93 -6.95 17.82 7.87
CA PHE A 93 -8.28 17.59 8.44
C PHE A 93 -8.51 16.17 8.93
N ASN A 94 -7.65 15.21 8.52
CA ASN A 94 -7.79 13.79 8.82
C ASN A 94 -6.86 13.31 9.95
N VAL A 95 -5.89 14.14 10.41
CA VAL A 95 -5.07 13.82 11.60
C VAL A 95 -5.92 13.86 12.85
N TYR A 96 -5.62 12.96 13.82
CA TYR A 96 -6.33 12.88 15.10
C TYR A 96 -6.33 14.20 15.89
N PRO A 97 -7.48 14.68 16.39
CA PRO A 97 -8.82 14.16 16.11
C PRO A 97 -9.34 14.61 14.74
N ALA A 98 -9.70 13.65 13.90
CA ALA A 98 -10.09 13.93 12.53
C ALA A 98 -11.43 14.67 12.44
N SER A 99 -11.50 15.66 11.56
CA SER A 99 -12.73 16.38 11.20
C SER A 99 -13.33 15.92 9.88
N VAL A 100 -12.55 15.20 9.05
CA VAL A 100 -12.96 14.64 7.75
C VAL A 100 -12.45 13.20 7.63
N PHE A 101 -13.29 12.33 7.13
CA PHE A 101 -12.98 10.91 6.94
C PHE A 101 -12.95 10.55 5.46
N MET A 102 -12.07 9.62 5.08
CA MET A 102 -11.87 9.20 3.70
C MET A 102 -12.99 8.28 3.19
N GLY A 103 -13.39 7.33 4.03
CA GLY A 103 -14.34 6.27 3.72
C GLY A 103 -13.86 5.31 2.64
N ASP A 104 -14.67 4.29 2.37
CA ASP A 104 -14.32 3.20 1.44
C ASP A 104 -14.01 3.71 0.03
N THR A 105 -14.72 4.72 -0.45
CA THR A 105 -14.49 5.28 -1.80
C THR A 105 -13.08 5.83 -1.93
N GLY A 106 -12.60 6.55 -0.93
CA GLY A 106 -11.25 7.13 -0.95
C GLY A 106 -10.17 6.07 -0.73
N SER A 107 -10.32 5.23 0.31
CA SER A 107 -9.32 4.24 0.67
C SER A 107 -9.14 3.16 -0.42
N LEU A 108 -10.23 2.68 -1.03
CA LEU A 108 -10.15 1.76 -2.18
C LEU A 108 -9.51 2.42 -3.41
N ALA A 109 -9.86 3.70 -3.67
CA ALA A 109 -9.24 4.44 -4.77
C ALA A 109 -7.73 4.62 -4.60
N LEU A 110 -7.26 4.89 -3.37
CA LEU A 110 -5.84 4.98 -3.05
C LEU A 110 -5.11 3.65 -3.27
N GLY A 111 -5.72 2.54 -2.87
CA GLY A 111 -5.17 1.20 -3.14
C GLY A 111 -5.06 0.91 -4.64
N GLY A 112 -6.08 1.30 -5.42
CA GLY A 112 -6.06 1.22 -6.88
C GLY A 112 -4.98 2.11 -7.51
N PHE A 113 -4.78 3.32 -6.98
CA PHE A 113 -3.70 4.22 -7.38
C PHE A 113 -2.32 3.58 -7.14
N VAL A 114 -2.06 3.04 -5.94
CA VAL A 114 -0.77 2.41 -5.61
C VAL A 114 -0.49 1.23 -6.53
N ALA A 115 -1.45 0.32 -6.69
CA ALA A 115 -1.31 -0.84 -7.56
C ALA A 115 -1.11 -0.44 -9.03
N GLY A 116 -1.92 0.51 -9.53
CA GLY A 116 -1.82 1.01 -10.90
C GLY A 116 -0.49 1.68 -11.19
N THR A 117 -0.03 2.55 -10.29
CA THR A 117 1.27 3.23 -10.39
C THR A 117 2.42 2.21 -10.44
N ALA A 118 2.44 1.26 -9.52
CA ALA A 118 3.47 0.22 -9.49
C ALA A 118 3.51 -0.61 -10.79
N TYR A 119 2.35 -0.92 -11.33
CA TYR A 119 2.26 -1.63 -12.61
C TYR A 119 2.72 -0.80 -13.80
N MET A 120 2.34 0.48 -13.87
CA MET A 120 2.79 1.38 -14.92
C MET A 120 4.31 1.57 -14.92
N MET A 121 4.93 1.48 -13.74
CA MET A 121 6.38 1.57 -13.57
C MET A 121 7.09 0.21 -13.64
N GLN A 122 6.38 -0.90 -13.90
CA GLN A 122 6.91 -2.26 -13.87
C GLN A 122 7.49 -2.68 -12.51
N MET A 123 6.96 -2.13 -11.42
CA MET A 123 7.46 -2.30 -10.05
C MET A 123 6.44 -2.95 -9.10
N PRO A 124 5.60 -3.93 -9.51
CA PRO A 124 4.59 -4.50 -8.61
C PRO A 124 5.19 -5.22 -7.40
N LEU A 125 6.41 -5.77 -7.51
CA LEU A 125 7.10 -6.41 -6.37
C LEU A 125 7.51 -5.40 -5.28
N TYR A 126 7.71 -4.14 -5.64
CA TYR A 126 8.02 -3.09 -4.67
C TYR A 126 6.85 -2.80 -3.73
N ILE A 127 5.59 -3.09 -4.13
CA ILE A 127 4.42 -2.95 -3.23
C ILE A 127 4.60 -3.79 -1.96
N ILE A 128 5.24 -4.96 -2.05
CA ILE A 128 5.48 -5.82 -0.89
C ILE A 128 6.35 -5.11 0.15
N ILE A 129 7.26 -4.24 -0.29
CA ILE A 129 8.18 -3.50 0.58
C ILE A 129 7.54 -2.19 1.03
N VAL A 130 7.19 -1.30 0.08
CA VAL A 130 6.67 0.03 0.42
C VAL A 130 5.25 0.01 0.96
N GLY A 131 4.44 -0.97 0.53
CA GLY A 131 3.08 -1.23 1.01
C GLY A 131 3.00 -2.27 2.11
N PHE A 132 4.10 -2.52 2.84
CA PHE A 132 4.18 -3.55 3.88
C PHE A 132 3.08 -3.43 4.93
N ILE A 133 2.73 -2.21 5.31
CA ILE A 133 1.63 -1.97 6.26
C ILE A 133 0.31 -2.51 5.70
N TYR A 134 -0.03 -2.23 4.44
CA TYR A 134 -1.24 -2.76 3.81
C TYR A 134 -1.26 -4.30 3.82
N LEU A 135 -0.10 -4.90 3.56
CA LEU A 135 0.04 -6.36 3.55
C LEU A 135 -0.18 -6.93 4.96
N VAL A 136 0.40 -6.33 5.98
CA VAL A 136 0.24 -6.76 7.38
C VAL A 136 -1.20 -6.64 7.84
N GLU A 137 -1.90 -5.56 7.47
CA GLU A 137 -3.32 -5.38 7.78
C GLU A 137 -4.16 -6.51 7.18
N VAL A 138 -4.00 -6.80 5.88
CA VAL A 138 -4.72 -7.91 5.20
C VAL A 138 -4.38 -9.27 5.83
N ILE A 139 -3.09 -9.55 6.02
CA ILE A 139 -2.65 -10.83 6.57
C ILE A 139 -3.20 -11.03 7.99
N SER A 140 -3.22 -9.98 8.81
CA SER A 140 -3.76 -10.06 10.18
C SER A 140 -5.24 -10.46 10.19
N VAL A 141 -6.03 -9.94 9.26
CA VAL A 141 -7.45 -10.29 9.11
C VAL A 141 -7.59 -11.75 8.64
N ILE A 142 -6.83 -12.15 7.62
CA ILE A 142 -6.87 -13.53 7.09
C ILE A 142 -6.50 -14.54 8.19
N LEU A 143 -5.43 -14.28 8.93
CA LEU A 143 -4.97 -15.13 10.02
C LEU A 143 -6.00 -15.19 11.16
N GLN A 144 -6.53 -14.05 11.58
CA GLN A 144 -7.55 -13.98 12.61
C GLN A 144 -8.79 -14.79 12.25
N VAL A 145 -9.35 -14.57 11.05
CA VAL A 145 -10.57 -15.26 10.61
C VAL A 145 -10.33 -16.77 10.45
N THR A 146 -9.18 -17.14 9.86
CA THR A 146 -8.84 -18.55 9.66
C THR A 146 -8.65 -19.28 10.99
N TYR A 147 -7.91 -18.67 11.91
CA TYR A 147 -7.68 -19.23 13.24
C TYR A 147 -8.98 -19.34 14.05
N PHE A 148 -9.79 -18.28 14.04
CA PHE A 148 -11.09 -18.25 14.72
C PHE A 148 -12.02 -19.38 14.27
N LYS A 149 -12.13 -19.57 12.94
CA LYS A 149 -12.94 -20.65 12.37
C LYS A 149 -12.40 -22.04 12.71
N LYS A 150 -11.07 -22.24 12.64
CA LYS A 150 -10.45 -23.55 12.91
C LYS A 150 -10.47 -23.96 14.39
N THR A 151 -10.48 -22.97 15.30
CA THR A 151 -10.38 -23.23 16.75
C THR A 151 -11.71 -23.11 17.49
N GLY A 152 -12.83 -22.94 16.76
CA GLY A 152 -14.15 -22.81 17.39
C GLY A 152 -14.31 -21.53 18.21
N GLY A 153 -13.72 -20.41 17.77
CA GLY A 153 -13.95 -19.09 18.37
C GLY A 153 -12.76 -18.49 19.13
N LYS A 154 -11.59 -19.13 19.16
CA LYS A 154 -10.40 -18.53 19.77
C LYS A 154 -9.80 -17.44 18.87
N ARG A 155 -9.31 -16.37 19.49
CA ARG A 155 -8.68 -15.25 18.77
C ARG A 155 -7.16 -15.39 18.79
N LEU A 156 -6.50 -15.10 17.65
CA LEU A 156 -5.04 -15.03 17.53
C LEU A 156 -4.56 -13.66 18.03
N PHE A 157 -5.15 -12.59 17.50
CA PHE A 157 -4.95 -11.22 17.92
C PHE A 157 -6.11 -10.78 18.82
N LYS A 158 -5.91 -9.77 19.67
CA LYS A 158 -7.01 -9.18 20.46
C LYS A 158 -8.13 -8.69 19.54
N MET A 159 -7.74 -8.08 18.41
CA MET A 159 -8.63 -7.66 17.33
C MET A 159 -7.84 -7.63 16.02
N ALA A 160 -8.50 -7.74 14.88
CA ALA A 160 -7.98 -7.50 13.55
C ALA A 160 -8.91 -6.52 12.82
N PRO A 161 -8.39 -5.65 11.95
CA PRO A 161 -6.99 -5.53 11.50
C PRO A 161 -5.98 -5.21 12.62
N ILE A 162 -4.66 -5.31 12.33
CA ILE A 162 -3.62 -5.35 13.38
C ILE A 162 -3.47 -4.03 14.15
N HIS A 163 -3.81 -2.88 13.57
CA HIS A 163 -3.78 -1.60 14.27
C HIS A 163 -4.68 -1.62 15.51
N HIS A 164 -5.86 -2.22 15.45
CA HIS A 164 -6.76 -2.38 16.62
C HIS A 164 -6.18 -3.30 17.70
N HIS A 165 -5.34 -4.28 17.31
CA HIS A 165 -4.63 -5.08 18.29
C HIS A 165 -3.70 -4.22 19.16
N PHE A 166 -2.96 -3.29 18.55
CA PHE A 166 -2.07 -2.39 19.28
C PHE A 166 -2.83 -1.42 20.18
N GLU A 167 -3.98 -0.87 19.73
CA GLU A 167 -4.84 -0.05 20.60
C GLU A 167 -5.31 -0.83 21.83
N LEU A 168 -5.78 -2.07 21.64
CA LEU A 168 -6.19 -2.95 22.74
C LEU A 168 -4.99 -3.43 23.60
N CYS A 169 -3.75 -3.23 23.15
CA CYS A 169 -2.53 -3.39 23.94
C CYS A 169 -2.14 -2.10 24.70
N GLY A 170 -2.93 -1.03 24.58
CA GLY A 170 -2.73 0.24 25.33
C GLY A 170 -1.93 1.30 24.56
N TRP A 171 -1.73 1.14 23.26
CA TRP A 171 -1.15 2.21 22.46
C TRP A 171 -2.21 3.27 22.13
N SER A 172 -1.82 4.55 22.16
CA SER A 172 -2.68 5.60 21.63
C SER A 172 -2.76 5.50 20.11
N GLU A 173 -3.86 5.93 19.53
CA GLU A 173 -4.09 6.01 18.09
C GLU A 173 -2.94 6.74 17.38
N THR A 174 -2.56 7.92 17.88
CA THR A 174 -1.44 8.70 17.35
C THR A 174 -0.11 7.94 17.38
N ARG A 175 0.10 7.08 18.39
CA ARG A 175 1.30 6.25 18.47
C ARG A 175 1.29 5.16 17.40
N VAL A 176 0.15 4.52 17.15
CA VAL A 176 0.02 3.51 16.08
C VAL A 176 0.31 4.15 14.73
N VAL A 177 -0.33 5.29 14.44
CA VAL A 177 -0.12 6.04 13.19
C VAL A 177 1.34 6.43 13.01
N ALA A 178 1.98 6.98 14.05
CA ALA A 178 3.38 7.38 13.99
C ALA A 178 4.32 6.19 13.71
N VAL A 179 4.15 5.07 14.43
CA VAL A 179 4.99 3.88 14.24
C VAL A 179 4.82 3.29 12.85
N PHE A 180 3.59 3.16 12.36
CA PHE A 180 3.32 2.62 11.02
C PHE A 180 3.88 3.53 9.93
N SER A 181 3.77 4.85 10.10
CA SER A 181 4.38 5.82 9.19
C SER A 181 5.91 5.74 9.19
N ILE A 182 6.54 5.62 10.37
CA ILE A 182 8.00 5.45 10.47
C ILE A 182 8.45 4.17 9.79
N VAL A 183 7.77 3.04 10.03
CA VAL A 183 8.06 1.77 9.36
C VAL A 183 7.95 1.92 7.85
N THR A 184 6.88 2.56 7.36
CA THR A 184 6.68 2.80 5.92
C THR A 184 7.81 3.66 5.35
N ALA A 185 8.20 4.75 6.04
CA ALA A 185 9.28 5.62 5.59
C ALA A 185 10.62 4.87 5.48
N ILE A 186 10.95 4.05 6.50
CA ILE A 186 12.16 3.22 6.48
C ILE A 186 12.11 2.24 5.30
N LEU A 187 10.97 1.56 5.09
CA LEU A 187 10.83 0.61 3.99
C LEU A 187 10.86 1.28 2.62
N CYS A 188 10.36 2.51 2.48
CA CYS A 188 10.52 3.30 1.25
C CYS A 188 12.01 3.62 0.97
N LEU A 189 12.79 3.96 2.01
CA LEU A 189 14.23 4.16 1.87
C LEU A 189 14.96 2.86 1.48
N VAL A 190 14.62 1.75 2.13
CA VAL A 190 15.17 0.43 1.80
C VAL A 190 14.83 0.04 0.36
N ALA A 191 13.57 0.25 -0.06
CA ALA A 191 13.15 -0.01 -1.42
C ALA A 191 13.91 0.86 -2.44
N TYR A 192 14.16 2.13 -2.12
CA TYR A 192 14.93 3.03 -2.97
C TYR A 192 16.38 2.58 -3.13
N MET A 193 17.00 2.01 -2.09
CA MET A 193 18.34 1.41 -2.17
C MET A 193 18.36 0.13 -3.00
N GLY A 194 17.22 -0.48 -3.25
CA GLY A 194 17.07 -1.70 -4.04
C GLY A 194 16.74 -1.46 -5.52
N LEU A 195 16.78 -0.19 -5.97
CA LEU A 195 16.64 0.19 -7.38
C LEU A 195 17.97 0.01 -8.11
#